data_ce25e685f8c3ecb1e1f0e358dd8c0301
#
_entry.id   ce25e685f8c3ecb1e1f0e358dd8c0301
#
_cell.length_a   1.000
_cell.length_b   1.000
_cell.length_c   1.000
_cell.angle_alpha   90.00
_cell.angle_beta   90.00
_cell.angle_gamma   90.00
#
_symmetry.space_group_name_H-M   'P 1'
#
loop_
_entity.id
_entity.type
_entity.pdbx_description
1 polymer ?
#
loop_
_entity_poly.entity_id
_entity_poly.type
_entity_poly.pdbx_seq_one_letter_code
_entity_poly.pdbx_strand_id
1 'polypeptide(L)'
;LIKPHLQNNHWKPLPCEGTLSLEEATLRWPTELAVNPLDNSVHFIDDNIVMKVTDNGHLKVVAGRPLHCSRPRSSYFTNFASYTTLASPQVLAFSPTGELYIAESDARRINRISVVGTDGRISVSAGKDSKCNCQEPSCDCFNANNNLAVHSLFRFISGLAVTPDGSLHICDQTNYRIRTIKNRIPDINRDQQYEVHSPETGETFVFNRFGLHMATRSIATKEVMFSFKYSVSTSTGSLVSVMDTTGGKINIIRNYAGRVESIENAQRQKFIVKLDRKHMLSSFVYTKNNTVDIDYYRSSGL
;
A
#
# COMPACT_ATOMS: atom_id res chain seq x y z
N LEU A 1 4.78 25.95 22.98
CA LEU A 1 5.72 26.97 22.52
C LEU A 1 7.09 26.32 22.46
N ILE A 2 7.56 25.98 21.25
CA ILE A 2 8.96 25.61 21.06
C ILE A 2 9.76 26.90 21.24
N LYS A 3 10.45 27.02 22.37
CA LYS A 3 11.40 28.10 22.58
C LYS A 3 12.67 27.73 21.79
N PRO A 4 13.20 28.60 20.91
CA PRO A 4 14.53 28.40 20.38
C PRO A 4 15.52 28.44 21.55
N HIS A 5 16.11 27.34 21.94
CA HIS A 5 17.21 27.33 22.88
C HIS A 5 18.48 27.82 22.16
N LEU A 6 18.68 29.12 22.21
CA LEU A 6 19.94 29.78 21.80
C LEU A 6 20.98 29.72 22.92
N GLN A 7 21.22 28.62 23.58
CA GLN A 7 22.39 28.49 24.47
C GLN A 7 22.40 27.12 25.15
N ASN A 8 23.01 26.15 24.49
CA ASN A 8 23.96 25.23 25.15
C ASN A 8 24.55 24.34 24.07
N ASN A 9 25.88 24.32 23.99
CA ASN A 9 26.70 23.56 23.03
C ASN A 9 26.66 22.02 23.21
N HIS A 10 25.61 21.46 23.76
CA HIS A 10 25.44 20.02 23.84
C HIS A 10 24.39 19.55 22.83
N TRP A 11 24.86 19.46 21.58
CA TRP A 11 24.09 18.86 20.52
C TRP A 11 23.87 17.37 20.83
N LYS A 12 22.65 16.98 21.19
CA LYS A 12 22.26 15.58 21.31
C LYS A 12 21.78 15.10 19.94
N PRO A 13 22.41 14.07 19.37
CA PRO A 13 21.90 13.47 18.15
C PRO A 13 20.51 12.86 18.39
N LEU A 14 19.66 12.89 17.37
CA LEU A 14 18.37 12.21 17.42
C LEU A 14 18.56 10.72 17.74
N PRO A 15 17.75 10.14 18.61
CA PRO A 15 17.87 8.73 18.95
C PRO A 15 17.57 7.84 17.72
N CYS A 16 18.30 6.76 17.59
CA CYS A 16 18.06 5.78 16.52
C CYS A 16 16.74 5.03 16.71
N GLU A 17 16.30 4.93 17.95
CA GLU A 17 15.03 4.33 18.38
C GLU A 17 14.49 5.10 19.58
N GLY A 18 13.13 5.11 19.72
CA GLY A 18 12.47 5.79 20.83
C GLY A 18 12.13 7.25 20.54
N THR A 19 12.16 8.07 21.58
CA THR A 19 11.72 9.47 21.54
C THR A 19 12.76 10.39 22.20
N LEU A 20 12.76 11.66 21.83
CA LEU A 20 13.58 12.72 22.42
C LEU A 20 12.64 13.81 22.96
N SER A 21 12.94 14.34 24.15
CA SER A 21 12.18 15.49 24.69
C SER A 21 12.31 16.71 23.77
N LEU A 22 11.21 17.45 23.61
CA LEU A 22 11.22 18.74 22.87
C LEU A 22 12.21 19.74 23.45
N GLU A 23 12.45 19.70 24.76
CA GLU A 23 13.41 20.60 25.43
C GLU A 23 14.87 20.29 25.10
N GLU A 24 15.15 19.02 24.79
CA GLU A 24 16.50 18.54 24.44
C GLU A 24 16.75 18.50 22.92
N ALA A 25 15.68 18.66 22.14
CA ALA A 25 15.73 18.50 20.70
C ALA A 25 16.38 19.73 20.03
N THR A 26 17.37 19.49 19.18
CA THR A 26 17.95 20.50 18.31
C THR A 26 17.60 20.18 16.89
N LEU A 27 16.79 21.03 16.26
CA LEU A 27 16.40 20.89 14.86
C LEU A 27 17.51 21.48 13.97
N ARG A 28 17.74 20.85 12.83
CA ARG A 28 18.74 21.31 11.85
C ARG A 28 18.16 22.24 10.82
N TRP A 29 17.11 21.78 10.13
CA TRP A 29 16.49 22.49 9.03
C TRP A 29 15.00 22.14 8.95
N PRO A 30 14.19 22.61 9.92
CA PRO A 30 12.78 22.28 9.93
C PRO A 30 12.07 22.95 8.76
N THR A 31 11.40 22.13 7.97
CA THR A 31 10.57 22.54 6.85
C THR A 31 9.27 21.77 6.92
N GLU A 32 8.28 22.21 6.16
CA GLU A 32 7.01 21.57 5.92
C GLU A 32 6.31 21.02 7.17
N LEU A 33 5.04 21.27 7.28
CA LEU A 33 4.18 20.84 8.39
C LEU A 33 2.95 20.10 7.84
N ALA A 34 2.59 18.98 8.45
CA ALA A 34 1.33 18.30 8.19
C ALA A 34 0.71 17.81 9.49
N VAL A 35 -0.61 17.84 9.56
CA VAL A 35 -1.38 17.39 10.72
C VAL A 35 -2.08 16.08 10.36
N ASN A 36 -1.89 15.06 11.19
CA ASN A 36 -2.60 13.79 11.03
C ASN A 36 -4.08 13.97 11.43
N PRO A 37 -5.04 13.73 10.52
CA PRO A 37 -6.45 13.96 10.80
C PRO A 37 -7.04 12.99 11.84
N LEU A 38 -6.37 11.86 12.14
CA LEU A 38 -6.89 10.86 13.08
C LEU A 38 -6.58 11.21 14.53
N ASP A 39 -5.40 11.77 14.81
CA ASP A 39 -4.93 12.03 16.19
C ASP A 39 -4.48 13.48 16.41
N ASN A 40 -4.66 14.36 15.42
CA ASN A 40 -4.23 15.76 15.42
C ASN A 40 -2.73 15.98 15.71
N SER A 41 -1.92 14.94 15.59
CA SER A 41 -0.48 15.07 15.80
C SER A 41 0.19 15.84 14.66
N VAL A 42 1.14 16.70 15.05
CA VAL A 42 1.91 17.51 14.11
C VAL A 42 3.12 16.71 13.63
N HIS A 43 3.29 16.66 12.32
CA HIS A 43 4.45 16.08 11.66
C HIS A 43 5.19 17.14 10.89
N PHE A 44 6.50 17.03 10.81
CA PHE A 44 7.33 17.98 10.07
C PHE A 44 8.60 17.30 9.55
N ILE A 45 9.22 17.91 8.55
CA ILE A 45 10.50 17.51 8.02
C ILE A 45 11.61 18.26 8.76
N ASP A 46 12.67 17.57 9.17
CA ASP A 46 13.94 18.15 9.58
C ASP A 46 15.07 17.47 8.83
N ASP A 47 15.65 18.18 7.87
CA ASP A 47 16.63 17.65 6.92
C ASP A 47 16.05 16.45 6.13
N ASN A 48 16.56 15.25 6.31
CA ASN A 48 16.10 14.03 5.63
C ASN A 48 15.23 13.11 6.52
N ILE A 49 14.58 13.66 7.53
CA ILE A 49 13.83 12.90 8.53
C ILE A 49 12.45 13.53 8.69
N VAL A 50 11.43 12.70 8.78
CA VAL A 50 10.09 13.12 9.18
C VAL A 50 9.88 12.79 10.65
N MET A 51 9.54 13.79 11.42
CA MET A 51 9.31 13.68 12.86
C MET A 51 7.85 13.96 13.20
N LYS A 52 7.39 13.36 14.31
CA LYS A 52 6.09 13.56 14.91
C LYS A 52 6.28 14.16 16.31
N VAL A 53 5.48 15.17 16.62
CA VAL A 53 5.31 15.66 18.00
C VAL A 53 4.27 14.79 18.68
N THR A 54 4.66 14.14 19.78
CA THR A 54 3.76 13.31 20.59
C THR A 54 3.06 14.15 21.67
N ASP A 55 1.92 13.66 22.17
CA ASP A 55 1.12 14.34 23.21
C ASP A 55 1.91 14.59 24.50
N ASN A 56 2.92 13.77 24.76
CA ASN A 56 3.78 13.87 25.93
C ASN A 56 4.94 14.89 25.77
N GLY A 57 4.94 15.69 24.71
CA GLY A 57 6.00 16.67 24.45
C GLY A 57 7.33 16.05 24.04
N HIS A 58 7.29 14.95 23.31
CA HIS A 58 8.47 14.29 22.75
C HIS A 58 8.43 14.29 21.22
N LEU A 59 9.61 14.22 20.60
CA LEU A 59 9.80 13.97 19.19
C LEU A 59 10.04 12.50 18.93
N LYS A 60 9.39 11.97 17.90
CA LYS A 60 9.57 10.60 17.41
C LYS A 60 9.86 10.63 15.92
N VAL A 61 10.86 9.87 15.46
CA VAL A 61 11.13 9.66 14.04
C VAL A 61 10.03 8.76 13.46
N VAL A 62 9.34 9.23 12.43
CA VAL A 62 8.29 8.52 11.71
C VAL A 62 8.82 7.91 10.42
N ALA A 63 9.60 8.68 9.67
CA ALA A 63 10.24 8.23 8.45
C ALA A 63 11.61 8.87 8.28
N GLY A 64 12.47 8.21 7.54
CA GLY A 64 13.87 8.62 7.46
C GLY A 64 14.70 8.01 8.57
N ARG A 65 15.98 7.91 8.36
CA ARG A 65 16.92 7.37 9.35
C ARG A 65 18.04 8.35 9.58
N PRO A 66 18.33 8.72 10.84
CA PRO A 66 19.47 9.54 11.16
C PRO A 66 20.79 8.90 10.64
N LEU A 67 21.65 9.70 10.03
CA LEU A 67 22.86 9.21 9.36
C LEU A 67 23.82 8.45 10.27
N HIS A 68 23.85 8.79 11.57
CA HIS A 68 24.71 8.12 12.55
C HIS A 68 24.15 6.76 13.02
N CYS A 69 22.93 6.41 12.64
CA CYS A 69 22.31 5.16 13.04
C CYS A 69 22.70 4.03 12.10
N SER A 70 23.16 2.90 12.67
CA SER A 70 23.51 1.71 11.90
C SER A 70 22.28 1.12 11.21
N ARG A 71 22.47 0.49 10.04
CA ARG A 71 21.37 -0.22 9.37
C ARG A 71 20.91 -1.42 10.20
N PRO A 72 19.61 -1.71 10.26
CA PRO A 72 19.12 -2.89 10.96
C PRO A 72 19.70 -4.16 10.30
N ARG A 73 20.15 -5.10 11.14
CA ARG A 73 20.72 -6.37 10.67
C ARG A 73 19.69 -7.34 10.09
N SER A 74 18.42 -7.15 10.43
CA SER A 74 17.31 -8.02 9.99
C SER A 74 16.61 -7.43 8.79
N SER A 75 16.38 -8.25 7.75
CA SER A 75 15.57 -7.88 6.58
C SER A 75 14.10 -7.56 6.92
N TYR A 76 13.61 -8.01 8.07
CA TYR A 76 12.26 -7.73 8.55
C TYR A 76 11.96 -6.22 8.70
N PHE A 77 12.98 -5.42 9.04
CA PHE A 77 12.82 -3.99 9.28
C PHE A 77 13.02 -3.12 8.02
N THR A 78 13.40 -3.70 6.89
CA THR A 78 13.74 -2.92 5.68
C THR A 78 12.58 -2.11 5.11
N ASN A 79 11.34 -2.51 5.37
CA ASN A 79 10.14 -1.85 4.87
C ASN A 79 9.50 -0.87 5.86
N PHE A 80 10.07 -0.69 7.06
CA PHE A 80 9.57 0.33 7.98
C PHE A 80 10.16 1.70 7.64
N ALA A 81 9.30 2.72 7.66
CA ALA A 81 9.66 4.08 7.28
C ALA A 81 10.81 4.66 8.13
N SER A 82 10.83 4.38 9.43
CA SER A 82 11.88 4.83 10.36
C SER A 82 13.25 4.18 10.14
N TYR A 83 13.32 3.13 9.32
CA TYR A 83 14.57 2.46 8.94
C TYR A 83 14.98 2.72 7.48
N THR A 84 14.16 3.47 6.74
CA THR A 84 14.39 3.81 5.33
C THR A 84 15.02 5.19 5.24
N THR A 85 16.07 5.34 4.45
CA THR A 85 16.65 6.65 4.17
C THR A 85 15.79 7.39 3.17
N LEU A 86 15.38 8.62 3.51
CA LEU A 86 14.75 9.53 2.57
C LEU A 86 15.84 10.35 1.84
N ALA A 87 15.68 10.51 0.54
CA ALA A 87 16.74 11.16 -0.26
C ALA A 87 16.64 12.70 -0.23
N SER A 88 15.45 13.23 -0.35
CA SER A 88 15.19 14.69 -0.33
C SER A 88 13.71 14.94 -0.07
N PRO A 89 13.22 14.71 1.15
CA PRO A 89 11.81 14.97 1.46
C PRO A 89 11.54 16.47 1.41
N GLN A 90 10.47 16.88 0.73
CA GLN A 90 10.12 18.27 0.50
C GLN A 90 8.72 18.60 1.01
N VAL A 91 7.77 17.69 0.84
CA VAL A 91 6.35 17.95 1.10
C VAL A 91 5.73 16.76 1.83
N LEU A 92 4.82 17.07 2.75
CA LEU A 92 4.03 16.12 3.51
C LEU A 92 2.54 16.32 3.24
N ALA A 93 1.78 15.24 3.16
CA ALA A 93 0.32 15.29 3.16
C ALA A 93 -0.24 14.03 3.83
N PHE A 94 -1.35 14.16 4.55
CA PHE A 94 -2.07 13.03 5.10
C PHE A 94 -3.31 12.70 4.28
N SER A 95 -3.59 11.39 4.14
CA SER A 95 -4.91 10.95 3.72
C SER A 95 -5.92 11.08 4.86
N PRO A 96 -7.24 11.09 4.57
CA PRO A 96 -8.27 11.03 5.60
C PRO A 96 -8.18 9.78 6.48
N THR A 97 -7.54 8.72 6.00
CA THR A 97 -7.31 7.45 6.70
C THR A 97 -6.02 7.39 7.51
N GLY A 98 -5.26 8.51 7.57
CA GLY A 98 -4.05 8.64 8.38
C GLY A 98 -2.77 8.12 7.73
N GLU A 99 -2.78 7.83 6.43
CA GLU A 99 -1.56 7.49 5.69
C GLU A 99 -0.78 8.76 5.39
N LEU A 100 0.53 8.72 5.60
CA LEU A 100 1.41 9.86 5.36
C LEU A 100 2.09 9.76 3.99
N TYR A 101 1.81 10.69 3.12
CA TYR A 101 2.48 10.87 1.83
C TYR A 101 3.67 11.79 1.99
N ILE A 102 4.83 11.37 1.47
CA ILE A 102 6.10 12.10 1.51
C ILE A 102 6.58 12.28 0.08
N ALA A 103 6.63 13.52 -0.40
CA ALA A 103 7.29 13.81 -1.67
C ALA A 103 8.80 13.94 -1.46
N GLU A 104 9.55 13.14 -2.19
CA GLU A 104 11.00 13.22 -2.29
C GLU A 104 11.37 13.83 -3.64
N SER A 105 11.98 15.02 -3.65
CA SER A 105 12.33 15.73 -4.88
C SER A 105 13.63 16.50 -4.72
N ASP A 106 14.68 16.07 -5.41
CA ASP A 106 15.97 16.75 -5.48
C ASP A 106 16.11 17.68 -6.70
N ALA A 107 15.02 17.84 -7.45
CA ALA A 107 14.94 18.57 -8.73
C ALA A 107 15.89 18.05 -9.82
N ARG A 108 16.56 16.94 -9.59
CA ARG A 108 17.54 16.35 -10.54
C ARG A 108 17.07 14.99 -11.03
N ARG A 109 17.18 13.99 -10.18
CA ARG A 109 16.86 12.58 -10.55
C ARG A 109 15.79 11.96 -9.69
N ILE A 110 15.73 12.35 -8.42
CA ILE A 110 14.81 11.79 -7.46
C ILE A 110 13.57 12.65 -7.44
N ASN A 111 12.47 12.12 -7.94
CA ASN A 111 11.16 12.78 -7.95
C ASN A 111 10.09 11.71 -7.79
N ARG A 112 9.80 11.35 -6.54
CA ARG A 112 8.84 10.29 -6.22
C ARG A 112 8.01 10.65 -4.98
N ILE A 113 6.95 9.92 -4.78
CA ILE A 113 6.07 10.04 -3.63
C ILE A 113 6.03 8.69 -2.94
N SER A 114 6.48 8.67 -1.71
CA SER A 114 6.40 7.53 -0.81
C SER A 114 5.17 7.66 0.09
N VAL A 115 4.54 6.54 0.43
CA VAL A 115 3.44 6.48 1.39
C VAL A 115 3.84 5.63 2.59
N VAL A 116 3.61 6.17 3.78
CA VAL A 116 3.77 5.46 5.06
C VAL A 116 2.37 5.08 5.55
N GLY A 117 2.12 3.79 5.61
CA GLY A 117 0.87 3.25 6.14
C GLY A 117 0.74 3.44 7.65
N THR A 118 -0.45 3.25 8.17
CA THR A 118 -0.72 3.30 9.62
C THR A 118 0.02 2.22 10.41
N ASP A 119 0.50 1.17 9.74
CA ASP A 119 1.37 0.13 10.28
C ASP A 119 2.85 0.53 10.32
N GLY A 120 3.20 1.75 9.85
CA GLY A 120 4.55 2.30 9.79
C GLY A 120 5.41 1.79 8.64
N ARG A 121 4.84 1.02 7.72
CA ARG A 121 5.56 0.55 6.52
C ARG A 121 5.55 1.61 5.43
N ILE A 122 6.64 1.67 4.67
CA ILE A 122 6.80 2.62 3.56
C ILE A 122 6.85 1.87 2.22
N SER A 123 6.20 2.45 1.23
CA SER A 123 6.25 2.01 -0.16
C SER A 123 6.20 3.21 -1.10
N VAL A 124 6.63 3.03 -2.35
CA VAL A 124 6.51 4.08 -3.37
C VAL A 124 5.08 4.07 -3.91
N SER A 125 4.37 5.19 -3.77
CA SER A 125 3.02 5.40 -4.29
C SER A 125 3.02 5.92 -5.71
N ALA A 126 3.97 6.81 -6.03
CA ALA A 126 4.07 7.42 -7.35
C ALA A 126 5.49 7.91 -7.65
N GLY A 127 5.76 8.02 -8.93
CA GLY A 127 7.04 8.53 -9.41
C GLY A 127 8.11 7.47 -9.52
N LYS A 128 9.06 7.77 -10.35
CA LYS A 128 10.20 6.92 -10.68
C LYS A 128 11.42 7.80 -10.79
N ASP A 129 12.55 7.34 -10.24
CA ASP A 129 13.81 8.04 -10.37
C ASP A 129 14.18 8.21 -11.85
N SER A 130 14.60 9.41 -12.23
CA SER A 130 14.99 9.71 -13.60
C SER A 130 16.38 9.11 -13.91
N LYS A 131 16.54 8.64 -15.14
CA LYS A 131 17.84 8.14 -15.62
C LYS A 131 18.85 9.26 -15.87
N CYS A 132 18.38 10.48 -16.14
CA CYS A 132 19.15 11.66 -16.42
C CYS A 132 18.80 12.81 -15.47
N ASN A 133 19.60 13.86 -15.49
CA ASN A 133 19.38 15.03 -14.66
C ASN A 133 18.25 15.90 -15.25
N CYS A 134 17.15 16.03 -14.53
CA CYS A 134 15.96 16.78 -14.97
C CYS A 134 16.18 18.29 -15.12
N GLN A 135 17.31 18.83 -14.66
CA GLN A 135 17.68 20.22 -14.91
C GLN A 135 18.27 20.41 -16.31
N GLU A 136 18.73 19.36 -16.96
CA GLU A 136 19.27 19.41 -18.31
C GLU A 136 18.13 19.46 -19.35
N PRO A 137 18.19 20.34 -20.35
CA PRO A 137 17.16 20.46 -21.37
C PRO A 137 16.95 19.20 -22.21
N SER A 138 18.00 18.37 -22.33
CA SER A 138 17.97 17.11 -23.09
C SER A 138 17.32 15.96 -22.30
N CYS A 139 17.07 16.14 -21.00
CA CYS A 139 16.48 15.10 -20.16
C CYS A 139 14.95 15.23 -20.15
N ASP A 140 14.27 14.19 -20.65
CA ASP A 140 12.82 14.11 -20.57
C ASP A 140 12.39 13.54 -19.20
N CYS A 141 11.95 14.43 -18.32
CA CYS A 141 11.39 14.11 -17.00
C CYS A 141 9.88 14.27 -16.97
N PHE A 142 9.24 14.03 -18.09
CA PHE A 142 7.79 14.01 -18.23
C PHE A 142 7.36 12.80 -19.04
N ASN A 143 6.30 12.17 -18.63
CA ASN A 143 5.59 11.18 -19.42
C ASN A 143 4.09 11.50 -19.50
N ALA A 144 3.44 11.00 -20.55
CA ALA A 144 2.02 11.21 -20.77
C ALA A 144 1.18 10.75 -19.59
N ASN A 145 0.02 11.36 -19.43
CA ASN A 145 -0.99 10.95 -18.46
C ASN A 145 -1.53 9.54 -18.80
N ASN A 146 -2.19 8.91 -17.85
CA ASN A 146 -2.78 7.56 -17.93
C ASN A 146 -1.80 6.37 -17.80
N ASN A 147 -0.61 6.62 -17.28
CA ASN A 147 0.28 5.55 -16.82
C ASN A 147 -0.02 5.15 -15.38
N LEU A 148 0.50 3.98 -14.97
CA LEU A 148 0.55 3.62 -13.56
C LEU A 148 1.33 4.69 -12.80
N ALA A 149 0.82 5.10 -11.64
CA ALA A 149 1.40 6.17 -10.84
C ALA A 149 2.89 5.95 -10.54
N VAL A 150 3.29 4.70 -10.25
CA VAL A 150 4.68 4.30 -9.99
C VAL A 150 5.62 4.40 -11.20
N HIS A 151 5.08 4.51 -12.41
CA HIS A 151 5.85 4.71 -13.65
C HIS A 151 5.84 6.17 -14.12
N SER A 152 5.19 7.06 -13.39
CA SER A 152 5.16 8.49 -13.72
C SER A 152 6.52 9.12 -13.54
N LEU A 153 6.85 10.05 -14.42
CA LEU A 153 8.02 10.92 -14.30
C LEU A 153 7.55 12.30 -13.85
N PHE A 154 8.16 12.81 -12.80
CA PHE A 154 8.01 14.16 -12.30
C PHE A 154 9.33 14.92 -12.45
N ARG A 155 9.25 16.24 -12.56
CA ARG A 155 10.46 17.05 -12.68
C ARG A 155 10.82 17.75 -11.37
N PHE A 156 9.83 18.25 -10.66
CA PHE A 156 9.98 18.79 -9.30
C PHE A 156 8.64 18.80 -8.61
N ILE A 157 8.53 18.10 -7.48
CA ILE A 157 7.31 18.01 -6.70
C ILE A 157 7.37 19.08 -5.59
N SER A 158 6.53 20.10 -5.68
CA SER A 158 6.51 21.22 -4.74
C SER A 158 5.27 21.29 -3.86
N GLY A 159 4.31 20.40 -4.06
CA GLY A 159 3.09 20.37 -3.27
C GLY A 159 2.33 19.06 -3.41
N LEU A 160 1.68 18.64 -2.32
CA LEU A 160 0.78 17.49 -2.24
C LEU A 160 -0.50 17.87 -1.54
N ALA A 161 -1.61 17.29 -1.99
CA ALA A 161 -2.88 17.34 -1.27
C ALA A 161 -3.64 16.04 -1.49
N VAL A 162 -4.27 15.51 -0.45
CA VAL A 162 -5.12 14.34 -0.53
C VAL A 162 -6.56 14.77 -0.29
N THR A 163 -7.44 14.47 -1.22
CA THR A 163 -8.87 14.79 -1.11
C THR A 163 -9.62 13.71 -0.32
N PRO A 164 -10.83 14.00 0.20
CA PRO A 164 -11.62 13.03 0.98
C PRO A 164 -11.93 11.71 0.27
N ASP A 165 -11.96 11.70 -1.06
CA ASP A 165 -12.11 10.51 -1.90
C ASP A 165 -10.82 9.69 -2.05
N GLY A 166 -9.73 10.10 -1.39
CA GLY A 166 -8.42 9.45 -1.47
C GLY A 166 -7.60 9.80 -2.72
N SER A 167 -8.06 10.75 -3.54
CA SER A 167 -7.27 11.19 -4.70
C SER A 167 -6.08 12.03 -4.25
N LEU A 168 -4.88 11.73 -4.75
CA LEU A 168 -3.65 12.48 -4.47
C LEU A 168 -3.38 13.48 -5.58
N HIS A 169 -3.35 14.76 -5.23
CA HIS A 169 -3.01 15.87 -6.13
C HIS A 169 -1.57 16.30 -5.91
N ILE A 170 -0.84 16.49 -7.02
CA ILE A 170 0.60 16.72 -7.04
C ILE A 170 0.89 17.98 -7.86
N CYS A 171 1.58 18.93 -7.27
CA CYS A 171 2.16 20.05 -7.99
C CYS A 171 3.48 19.63 -8.63
N ASP A 172 3.47 19.30 -9.91
CA ASP A 172 4.66 19.03 -10.72
C ASP A 172 5.15 20.36 -11.31
N GLN A 173 5.83 21.15 -10.45
CA GLN A 173 6.06 22.58 -10.64
C GLN A 173 6.82 22.91 -11.93
N THR A 174 7.92 22.25 -12.18
CA THR A 174 8.77 22.56 -13.36
C THR A 174 8.18 22.05 -14.68
N ASN A 175 7.20 21.15 -14.60
CA ASN A 175 6.37 20.75 -15.74
C ASN A 175 5.10 21.62 -15.86
N TYR A 176 4.91 22.64 -14.99
CA TYR A 176 3.78 23.57 -14.98
C TYR A 176 2.42 22.86 -14.96
N ARG A 177 2.29 21.79 -14.13
CA ARG A 177 1.10 20.95 -14.10
C ARG A 177 0.70 20.59 -12.69
N ILE A 178 -0.61 20.45 -12.49
CA ILE A 178 -1.19 19.72 -11.37
C ILE A 178 -1.58 18.35 -11.91
N ARG A 179 -1.06 17.29 -11.31
CA ARG A 179 -1.36 15.91 -11.67
C ARG A 179 -2.17 15.27 -10.56
N THR A 180 -3.08 14.39 -10.95
CA THR A 180 -3.93 13.68 -9.99
C THR A 180 -3.74 12.19 -10.13
N ILE A 181 -3.51 11.52 -9.01
CA ILE A 181 -3.55 10.08 -8.91
C ILE A 181 -4.88 9.71 -8.26
N LYS A 182 -5.65 8.91 -8.97
CA LYS A 182 -6.91 8.35 -8.48
C LYS A 182 -6.73 6.87 -8.24
N ASN A 183 -7.39 6.37 -7.19
CA ASN A 183 -7.53 4.94 -7.04
C ASN A 183 -8.26 4.38 -8.27
N ARG A 184 -7.79 3.24 -8.76
CA ARG A 184 -8.43 2.51 -9.86
C ARG A 184 -9.68 1.73 -9.41
N ILE A 185 -10.26 2.07 -8.27
CA ILE A 185 -11.56 1.51 -7.89
C ILE A 185 -12.56 2.11 -8.85
N PRO A 186 -13.16 1.30 -9.73
CA PRO A 186 -14.13 1.78 -10.69
C PRO A 186 -15.37 2.28 -9.96
N ASP A 187 -16.05 3.24 -10.53
CA ASP A 187 -17.38 3.64 -10.06
C ASP A 187 -18.37 2.48 -10.20
N ILE A 188 -19.37 2.43 -9.31
CA ILE A 188 -20.48 1.50 -9.43
C ILE A 188 -21.20 1.74 -10.75
N ASN A 189 -21.33 0.69 -11.56
CA ASN A 189 -22.09 0.74 -12.80
C ASN A 189 -23.62 0.74 -12.51
N ARG A 190 -24.44 0.85 -13.57
CA ARG A 190 -25.92 0.85 -13.45
C ARG A 190 -26.48 -0.42 -12.81
N ASP A 191 -25.79 -1.53 -12.90
CA ASP A 191 -26.14 -2.83 -12.36
C ASP A 191 -25.69 -3.02 -10.90
N GLN A 192 -25.24 -1.95 -10.24
CA GLN A 192 -24.71 -1.97 -8.87
C GLN A 192 -23.47 -2.87 -8.74
N GLN A 193 -22.62 -2.91 -9.75
CA GLN A 193 -21.40 -3.70 -9.83
C GLN A 193 -20.19 -2.81 -10.04
N TYR A 194 -19.03 -3.28 -9.54
CA TYR A 194 -17.72 -2.72 -9.84
C TYR A 194 -17.03 -3.59 -10.89
N GLU A 195 -16.46 -2.99 -11.91
CA GLU A 195 -15.68 -3.69 -12.93
C GLU A 195 -14.21 -3.28 -12.85
N VAL A 196 -13.34 -4.22 -12.54
CA VAL A 196 -11.88 -4.04 -12.47
C VAL A 196 -11.26 -4.69 -13.68
N HIS A 197 -10.64 -3.87 -14.54
CA HIS A 197 -9.97 -4.37 -15.75
C HIS A 197 -8.51 -4.68 -15.45
N SER A 198 -8.06 -5.88 -15.84
CA SER A 198 -6.67 -6.31 -15.84
C SER A 198 -6.16 -6.47 -17.28
N PRO A 199 -5.52 -5.45 -17.85
CA PRO A 199 -5.00 -5.53 -19.21
C PRO A 199 -3.92 -6.60 -19.38
N GLU A 200 -3.18 -6.90 -18.32
CA GLU A 200 -2.10 -7.90 -18.33
C GLU A 200 -2.63 -9.32 -18.51
N THR A 201 -3.77 -9.64 -17.91
CA THR A 201 -4.41 -10.95 -18.05
C THR A 201 -5.49 -10.98 -19.13
N GLY A 202 -5.88 -9.83 -19.66
CA GLY A 202 -6.99 -9.71 -20.60
C GLY A 202 -8.36 -9.94 -20.00
N GLU A 203 -8.50 -9.72 -18.69
CA GLU A 203 -9.69 -10.06 -17.90
C GLU A 203 -10.34 -8.84 -17.26
N THR A 204 -11.65 -8.92 -17.09
CA THR A 204 -12.46 -8.00 -16.29
C THR A 204 -13.05 -8.76 -15.12
N PHE A 205 -12.71 -8.34 -13.90
CA PHE A 205 -13.29 -8.88 -12.67
C PHE A 205 -14.52 -8.07 -12.28
N VAL A 206 -15.67 -8.72 -12.12
CA VAL A 206 -16.93 -8.10 -11.78
C VAL A 206 -17.28 -8.40 -10.34
N PHE A 207 -17.44 -7.36 -9.53
CA PHE A 207 -17.81 -7.45 -8.12
C PHE A 207 -19.18 -6.84 -7.89
N ASN A 208 -19.96 -7.39 -6.95
CA ASN A 208 -21.19 -6.76 -6.54
C ASN A 208 -20.91 -5.55 -5.61
N ARG A 209 -21.96 -4.82 -5.23
CA ARG A 209 -21.88 -3.65 -4.33
C ARG A 209 -21.26 -3.93 -2.96
N PHE A 210 -21.16 -5.19 -2.55
CA PHE A 210 -20.55 -5.62 -1.29
C PHE A 210 -19.11 -6.09 -1.46
N GLY A 211 -18.53 -5.98 -2.67
CA GLY A 211 -17.17 -6.42 -2.98
C GLY A 211 -17.00 -7.92 -3.21
N LEU A 212 -18.11 -8.68 -3.35
CA LEU A 212 -18.02 -10.09 -3.69
C LEU A 212 -17.79 -10.26 -5.20
N HIS A 213 -16.81 -11.07 -5.56
CA HIS A 213 -16.47 -11.37 -6.95
C HIS A 213 -17.53 -12.24 -7.60
N MET A 214 -18.32 -11.68 -8.51
CA MET A 214 -19.47 -12.36 -9.14
C MET A 214 -19.12 -13.06 -10.44
N ALA A 215 -18.22 -12.48 -11.22
CA ALA A 215 -17.82 -13.02 -12.51
C ALA A 215 -16.44 -12.54 -12.94
N THR A 216 -15.74 -13.35 -13.73
CA THR A 216 -14.60 -12.93 -14.55
C THR A 216 -15.01 -12.97 -16.01
N ARG A 217 -14.78 -11.89 -16.76
CA ARG A 217 -15.09 -11.75 -18.19
C ARG A 217 -13.81 -11.54 -19.00
N SER A 218 -13.79 -11.98 -20.24
CA SER A 218 -12.76 -11.60 -21.19
C SER A 218 -12.90 -10.14 -21.59
N ILE A 219 -11.82 -9.37 -21.62
CA ILE A 219 -11.84 -7.98 -22.13
C ILE A 219 -12.19 -7.96 -23.61
N ALA A 220 -11.65 -8.91 -24.39
CA ALA A 220 -11.80 -8.96 -25.85
C ALA A 220 -13.22 -9.34 -26.28
N THR A 221 -13.79 -10.41 -25.71
CA THR A 221 -15.09 -10.94 -26.12
C THR A 221 -16.24 -10.48 -25.23
N LYS A 222 -15.93 -9.96 -24.04
CA LYS A 222 -16.89 -9.63 -22.96
C LYS A 222 -17.68 -10.82 -22.43
N GLU A 223 -17.35 -12.03 -22.85
CA GLU A 223 -17.99 -13.25 -22.38
C GLU A 223 -17.55 -13.58 -20.96
N VAL A 224 -18.45 -14.18 -20.20
CA VAL A 224 -18.18 -14.63 -18.83
C VAL A 224 -17.30 -15.88 -18.91
N MET A 225 -16.10 -15.84 -18.36
CA MET A 225 -15.18 -16.98 -18.26
C MET A 225 -15.49 -17.80 -17.02
N PHE A 226 -15.70 -17.14 -15.90
CA PHE A 226 -16.01 -17.76 -14.62
C PHE A 226 -17.15 -17.01 -13.92
N SER A 227 -18.04 -17.75 -13.26
CA SER A 227 -19.07 -17.20 -12.37
C SER A 227 -18.92 -17.77 -10.96
N PHE A 228 -19.18 -16.93 -9.96
CA PHE A 228 -19.01 -17.23 -8.54
C PHE A 228 -20.32 -17.11 -7.81
N LYS A 229 -20.67 -18.11 -6.98
CA LYS A 229 -21.85 -18.09 -6.14
C LYS A 229 -21.47 -18.13 -4.67
N TYR A 230 -22.20 -17.34 -3.88
CA TYR A 230 -21.99 -17.21 -2.45
C TYR A 230 -23.20 -17.65 -1.67
N SER A 231 -22.99 -18.12 -0.43
CA SER A 231 -24.09 -18.44 0.48
C SER A 231 -24.79 -17.16 0.94
N VAL A 232 -26.11 -17.24 1.08
CA VAL A 232 -26.93 -16.12 1.61
C VAL A 232 -27.03 -16.12 3.14
N SER A 233 -26.47 -17.13 3.81
CA SER A 233 -26.61 -17.34 5.25
C SER A 233 -25.68 -16.49 6.12
N THR A 234 -24.74 -15.75 5.53
CA THR A 234 -23.81 -14.88 6.25
C THR A 234 -23.77 -13.49 5.62
N SER A 235 -23.63 -12.44 6.42
CA SER A 235 -23.58 -11.05 5.96
C SER A 235 -22.42 -10.77 4.97
N THR A 236 -21.34 -11.55 5.04
CA THR A 236 -20.18 -11.43 4.17
C THR A 236 -20.17 -12.42 3.01
N GLY A 237 -21.08 -13.41 3.01
CA GLY A 237 -21.17 -14.45 2.00
C GLY A 237 -19.91 -15.35 1.94
N SER A 238 -20.08 -16.66 1.99
CA SER A 238 -18.96 -17.59 1.73
C SER A 238 -19.10 -18.14 0.33
N LEU A 239 -17.98 -18.23 -0.42
CA LEU A 239 -17.98 -18.83 -1.76
C LEU A 239 -18.45 -20.27 -1.70
N VAL A 240 -19.49 -20.61 -2.46
CA VAL A 240 -20.14 -21.94 -2.51
C VAL A 240 -19.78 -22.69 -3.80
N SER A 241 -19.73 -21.97 -4.92
CA SER A 241 -19.37 -22.63 -6.18
C SER A 241 -18.73 -21.66 -7.18
N VAL A 242 -17.89 -22.21 -8.02
CA VAL A 242 -17.31 -21.59 -9.21
C VAL A 242 -17.75 -22.41 -10.42
N MET A 243 -18.17 -21.74 -11.48
CA MET A 243 -18.59 -22.39 -12.74
C MET A 243 -17.92 -21.69 -13.91
N ASP A 244 -17.40 -22.47 -14.84
CA ASP A 244 -16.84 -22.00 -16.11
C ASP A 244 -17.87 -21.95 -17.24
N THR A 245 -17.47 -21.48 -18.42
CA THR A 245 -18.34 -21.39 -19.62
C THR A 245 -18.68 -22.75 -20.22
N THR A 246 -17.91 -23.78 -19.94
CA THR A 246 -18.12 -25.15 -20.48
C THR A 246 -19.07 -25.98 -19.63
N GLY A 247 -19.57 -25.41 -18.52
CA GLY A 247 -20.41 -26.10 -17.54
C GLY A 247 -19.60 -26.88 -16.49
N GLY A 248 -18.27 -26.75 -16.50
CA GLY A 248 -17.44 -27.24 -15.42
C GLY A 248 -17.78 -26.51 -14.13
N LYS A 249 -18.09 -27.26 -13.09
CA LYS A 249 -18.53 -26.69 -11.81
C LYS A 249 -17.72 -27.26 -10.66
N ILE A 250 -17.26 -26.38 -9.79
CA ILE A 250 -16.64 -26.71 -8.52
C ILE A 250 -17.56 -26.26 -7.40
N ASN A 251 -17.91 -27.16 -6.48
CA ASN A 251 -18.68 -26.87 -5.27
C ASN A 251 -17.75 -26.91 -4.05
N ILE A 252 -17.87 -25.93 -3.17
CA ILE A 252 -17.14 -25.85 -1.91
C ILE A 252 -18.07 -26.25 -0.78
N ILE A 253 -17.83 -27.40 -0.18
CA ILE A 253 -18.64 -27.95 0.90
C ILE A 253 -18.02 -27.53 2.23
N ARG A 254 -18.87 -27.03 3.12
CA ARG A 254 -18.48 -26.53 4.45
C ARG A 254 -19.21 -27.29 5.54
N ASN A 255 -18.57 -27.44 6.68
CA ASN A 255 -19.20 -27.97 7.88
C ASN A 255 -20.06 -26.90 8.59
N TYR A 256 -20.75 -27.29 9.66
CA TYR A 256 -21.60 -26.38 10.47
C TYR A 256 -20.87 -25.19 11.07
N ALA A 257 -19.53 -25.28 11.25
CA ALA A 257 -18.69 -24.17 11.69
C ALA A 257 -18.25 -23.24 10.55
N GLY A 258 -18.77 -23.43 9.32
CA GLY A 258 -18.42 -22.61 8.15
C GLY A 258 -17.05 -22.94 7.54
N ARG A 259 -16.34 -23.96 8.01
CA ARG A 259 -15.02 -24.36 7.52
C ARG A 259 -15.15 -25.24 6.30
N VAL A 260 -14.24 -25.06 5.32
CA VAL A 260 -14.20 -25.92 4.13
C VAL A 260 -13.82 -27.33 4.56
N GLU A 261 -14.66 -28.29 4.18
CA GLU A 261 -14.48 -29.72 4.43
C GLU A 261 -14.04 -30.45 3.19
N SER A 262 -14.64 -30.12 2.04
CA SER A 262 -14.29 -30.72 0.77
C SER A 262 -14.62 -29.80 -0.41
N ILE A 263 -13.95 -30.07 -1.52
CA ILE A 263 -14.24 -29.46 -2.82
C ILE A 263 -14.68 -30.60 -3.74
N GLU A 264 -15.81 -30.39 -4.45
CA GLU A 264 -16.39 -31.35 -5.37
C GLU A 264 -16.42 -30.78 -6.78
N ASN A 265 -15.93 -31.54 -7.77
CA ASN A 265 -16.00 -31.15 -9.19
C ASN A 265 -17.33 -31.58 -9.85
N ALA A 266 -17.51 -31.26 -11.13
CA ALA A 266 -18.69 -31.58 -11.90
C ALA A 266 -18.94 -33.11 -12.01
N GLN A 267 -17.91 -33.93 -11.93
CA GLN A 267 -17.96 -35.38 -11.96
C GLN A 267 -18.22 -36.01 -10.58
N ARG A 268 -18.53 -35.19 -9.55
CA ARG A 268 -18.73 -35.59 -8.15
C ARG A 268 -17.49 -36.24 -7.49
N GLN A 269 -16.31 -35.96 -8.02
CA GLN A 269 -15.07 -36.33 -7.35
C GLN A 269 -14.83 -35.33 -6.20
N LYS A 270 -14.57 -35.89 -5.01
CA LYS A 270 -14.35 -35.08 -3.80
C LYS A 270 -12.87 -34.98 -3.47
N PHE A 271 -12.44 -33.79 -3.22
CA PHE A 271 -11.12 -33.45 -2.68
C PHE A 271 -11.31 -33.01 -1.23
N ILE A 272 -10.82 -33.82 -0.28
CA ILE A 272 -10.96 -33.51 1.14
C ILE A 272 -9.88 -32.51 1.53
N VAL A 273 -10.30 -31.43 2.19
CA VAL A 273 -9.43 -30.37 2.70
C VAL A 273 -9.20 -30.60 4.17
N LYS A 274 -7.95 -30.74 4.60
CA LYS A 274 -7.58 -30.83 6.01
C LYS A 274 -6.90 -29.56 6.46
N LEU A 275 -7.27 -29.09 7.65
CA LEU A 275 -6.68 -27.91 8.29
C LEU A 275 -5.89 -28.37 9.52
N ASP A 276 -4.81 -27.66 9.81
CA ASP A 276 -4.03 -27.82 11.04
C ASP A 276 -4.73 -27.20 12.26
N ARG A 277 -4.09 -27.29 13.45
CA ARG A 277 -4.59 -26.70 14.69
C ARG A 277 -4.71 -25.16 14.66
N LYS A 278 -4.00 -24.50 13.75
CA LYS A 278 -4.04 -23.04 13.53
C LYS A 278 -5.04 -22.66 12.43
N HIS A 279 -5.81 -23.63 11.92
CA HIS A 279 -6.75 -23.46 10.79
C HIS A 279 -6.09 -23.14 9.45
N MET A 280 -4.81 -23.46 9.31
CA MET A 280 -4.09 -23.39 8.04
C MET A 280 -4.31 -24.68 7.26
N LEU A 281 -4.27 -24.59 5.93
CA LEU A 281 -4.42 -25.76 5.06
C LEU A 281 -3.23 -26.71 5.27
N SER A 282 -3.47 -27.94 5.74
CA SER A 282 -2.39 -28.91 6.00
C SER A 282 -2.28 -30.00 4.93
N SER A 283 -3.39 -30.41 4.32
CA SER A 283 -3.32 -31.37 3.22
C SER A 283 -4.57 -31.39 2.35
N PHE A 284 -4.39 -31.87 1.10
CA PHE A 284 -5.45 -32.26 0.19
C PHE A 284 -5.43 -33.75 -0.06
N VAL A 285 -6.59 -34.40 0.05
CA VAL A 285 -6.73 -35.81 -0.29
C VAL A 285 -7.60 -35.96 -1.53
N TYR A 286 -7.05 -36.45 -2.64
CA TYR A 286 -7.78 -36.61 -3.92
C TYR A 286 -8.50 -37.95 -3.99
N THR A 287 -7.83 -39.02 -3.58
CA THR A 287 -8.31 -40.40 -3.57
C THR A 287 -7.73 -41.10 -2.35
N LYS A 288 -8.18 -42.32 -2.06
CA LYS A 288 -7.72 -43.03 -0.87
C LYS A 288 -6.19 -43.14 -0.71
N ASN A 289 -5.41 -42.98 -1.80
CA ASN A 289 -3.97 -43.13 -1.78
C ASN A 289 -3.16 -41.89 -2.22
N ASN A 290 -3.81 -40.83 -2.66
CA ASN A 290 -3.12 -39.63 -3.14
C ASN A 290 -3.42 -38.43 -2.21
N THR A 291 -2.44 -38.11 -1.38
CA THR A 291 -2.47 -36.96 -0.47
C THR A 291 -1.33 -36.02 -0.84
N VAL A 292 -1.61 -34.71 -0.85
CA VAL A 292 -0.59 -33.64 -0.90
C VAL A 292 -0.58 -33.00 0.45
N ASP A 293 0.56 -33.07 1.13
CA ASP A 293 0.77 -32.40 2.40
C ASP A 293 1.44 -31.05 2.16
N ILE A 294 1.08 -30.06 2.98
CA ILE A 294 1.54 -28.66 2.88
C ILE A 294 2.22 -28.28 4.18
N ASP A 295 3.48 -27.93 4.09
CA ASP A 295 4.27 -27.42 5.19
C ASP A 295 4.54 -25.93 5.04
N TYR A 296 4.49 -25.20 6.16
CA TYR A 296 4.70 -23.74 6.18
C TYR A 296 6.05 -23.40 6.79
N TYR A 297 6.81 -22.55 6.11
CA TYR A 297 8.02 -21.97 6.69
C TYR A 297 7.65 -21.04 7.86
N ARG A 298 8.34 -21.18 8.99
CA ARG A 298 8.05 -20.41 10.22
C ARG A 298 8.17 -18.90 10.05
N SER A 299 8.96 -18.45 9.07
CA SER A 299 9.28 -17.04 8.86
C SER A 299 8.52 -16.38 7.71
N SER A 300 7.94 -17.15 6.78
CA SER A 300 7.40 -16.59 5.52
C SER A 300 6.03 -17.13 5.13
N GLY A 301 5.48 -18.10 5.82
CA GLY A 301 4.26 -18.79 5.42
C GLY A 301 4.55 -19.97 4.50
N LEU A 302 4.08 -19.94 3.25
CA LEU A 302 4.31 -20.99 2.24
C LEU A 302 5.74 -20.99 1.75
#